data_aff219e82ee67533f66317a27bb62eb3
#
_entry.id   aff219e82ee67533f66317a27bb62eb3
#
_cell.length_a   1.000
_cell.length_b   1.000
_cell.length_c   1.000
_cell.angle_alpha   90.00
_cell.angle_beta   90.00
_cell.angle_gamma   90.00
#
_symmetry.space_group_name_H-M   'P 1'
#
loop_
_entity.id
_entity.type
_entity.pdbx_description
1 polymer ?
#
loop_
_entity_poly.entity_id
_entity_poly.type
_entity_poly.pdbx_seq_one_letter_code
_entity_poly.pdbx_strand_id
1 'polypeptide(L)' 'MSAFNYDELKRHVGHKITCVTYGEGQNVAIQCEDCNEVLLDYDKDETEN' A
#
# COMPACT_ATOMS: atom_id res chain seq x y z
N MET A 1 -7.55 -0.44 -3.24
CA MET A 1 -6.57 -1.49 -3.06
C MET A 1 -6.62 -2.46 -4.19
N SER A 2 -5.48 -2.94 -4.58
CA SER A 2 -5.42 -3.77 -5.76
C SER A 2 -4.89 -5.16 -5.51
N ALA A 3 -4.63 -5.53 -4.27
CA ALA A 3 -4.11 -6.85 -3.96
C ALA A 3 -5.06 -7.55 -2.99
N PHE A 4 -6.13 -8.11 -3.54
CA PHE A 4 -7.15 -8.74 -2.71
C PHE A 4 -6.93 -10.23 -2.55
N ASN A 5 -6.12 -10.85 -3.39
CA ASN A 5 -5.99 -12.29 -3.33
C ASN A 5 -4.61 -12.68 -3.86
N TYR A 6 -4.38 -13.97 -3.88
CA TYR A 6 -3.09 -14.50 -4.26
C TYR A 6 -2.67 -14.06 -5.66
N ASP A 7 -3.58 -14.14 -6.62
CA ASP A 7 -3.24 -13.81 -7.99
C ASP A 7 -2.90 -12.33 -8.14
N GLU A 8 -3.64 -11.48 -7.44
CA GLU A 8 -3.38 -10.05 -7.52
C GLU A 8 -2.02 -9.71 -6.92
N LEU A 9 -1.69 -10.33 -5.82
CA LEU A 9 -0.42 -10.05 -5.18
C LEU A 9 0.73 -10.70 -5.95
N LYS A 10 0.49 -11.86 -6.52
CA LYS A 10 1.52 -12.59 -7.22
C LYS A 10 2.08 -11.80 -8.39
N ARG A 11 1.27 -10.94 -8.99
CA ARG A 11 1.72 -10.16 -10.12
C ARG A 11 2.84 -9.20 -9.75
N HIS A 12 3.05 -8.98 -8.48
CA HIS A 12 4.07 -8.04 -8.02
C HIS A 12 5.34 -8.73 -7.55
N VAL A 13 5.45 -10.02 -7.77
CA VAL A 13 6.66 -10.74 -7.41
C VAL A 13 7.81 -10.19 -8.23
N GLY A 14 8.89 -9.84 -7.56
CA GLY A 14 10.04 -9.27 -8.22
C GLY A 14 9.96 -7.77 -8.41
N HIS A 15 8.85 -7.16 -8.06
CA HIS A 15 8.69 -5.72 -8.18
C HIS A 15 9.18 -5.03 -6.91
N LYS A 16 9.52 -3.78 -7.05
CA LYS A 16 9.98 -3.01 -5.90
C LYS A 16 8.78 -2.47 -5.14
N ILE A 17 8.71 -2.82 -3.87
CA ILE A 17 7.58 -2.45 -3.02
C ILE A 17 8.07 -1.45 -1.98
N THR A 18 7.30 -0.39 -1.78
CA THR A 18 7.65 0.63 -0.81
C THR A 18 6.48 0.95 0.08
N CYS A 19 6.79 1.35 1.30
CA CYS A 19 5.78 1.80 2.25
C CYS A 19 6.01 3.29 2.45
N VAL A 20 4.97 4.08 2.22
CA VAL A 20 5.09 5.54 2.28
C VAL A 20 3.98 6.13 3.10
N THR A 21 4.14 7.39 3.46
CA THR A 21 3.10 8.10 4.19
C THR A 21 2.61 9.28 3.36
N TYR A 22 1.37 9.63 3.59
CA TYR A 22 0.77 10.78 2.93
C TYR A 22 0.10 11.65 3.99
N GLY A 23 -0.06 12.91 3.68
CA GLY A 23 -0.76 13.82 4.57
C GLY A 23 -0.09 13.95 5.91
N GLU A 24 1.23 14.01 5.91
CA GLU A 24 1.98 14.17 7.15
C GLU A 24 1.73 13.04 8.13
N GLY A 25 1.61 11.84 7.61
CA GLY A 25 1.42 10.69 8.48
C GLY A 25 -0.02 10.33 8.71
N GLN A 26 -0.94 11.02 8.06
CA GLN A 26 -2.35 10.67 8.21
C GLN A 26 -2.70 9.38 7.52
N ASN A 27 -1.96 9.04 6.48
CA ASN A 27 -2.25 7.84 5.71
C ASN A 27 -0.94 7.13 5.42
N VAL A 28 -0.96 5.81 5.54
CA VAL A 28 0.20 4.98 5.26
C VAL A 28 -0.19 3.98 4.19
N ALA A 29 0.64 3.84 3.20
CA ALA A 29 0.31 2.97 2.07
C ALA A 29 1.52 2.15 1.64
N ILE A 30 1.24 0.96 1.13
CA ILE A 30 2.25 0.12 0.51
C ILE A 30 1.95 0.11 -0.97
N GLN A 31 2.93 0.44 -1.78
CA GLN A 31 2.71 0.54 -3.20
C GLN A 31 3.82 -0.15 -3.98
N CYS A 32 3.48 -0.57 -5.18
CA CYS A 32 4.42 -1.18 -6.09
C CYS A 32 4.92 -0.12 -7.03
N GLU A 33 6.22 0.14 -7.00
CA GLU A 33 6.79 1.19 -7.83
C GLU A 33 6.87 0.80 -9.29
N ASP A 34 7.02 -0.48 -9.56
CA ASP A 34 7.09 -0.94 -10.93
C ASP A 34 5.75 -0.84 -11.64
N CYS A 35 4.69 -1.13 -10.93
CA CYS A 35 3.34 -1.07 -11.48
C CYS A 35 2.68 0.26 -11.22
N ASN A 36 3.24 1.04 -10.30
CA ASN A 36 2.67 2.32 -9.93
C ASN A 36 1.28 2.12 -9.34
N GLU A 37 1.15 1.14 -8.48
CA GLU A 37 -0.15 0.72 -7.98
C GLU A 37 -0.10 0.62 -6.47
N VAL A 38 -1.15 1.07 -5.80
CA VAL A 38 -1.25 0.99 -4.35
C VAL A 38 -1.83 -0.36 -3.99
N LEU A 39 -1.13 -1.10 -3.14
CA LEU A 39 -1.56 -2.43 -2.75
C LEU A 39 -2.39 -2.41 -1.49
N LEU A 40 -1.99 -1.60 -0.52
CA LEU A 40 -2.70 -1.46 0.74
C LEU A 40 -2.61 -0.01 1.17
N ASP A 41 -3.62 0.48 1.85
CA ASP A 41 -3.51 1.79 2.46
C ASP A 41 -4.43 1.83 3.68
N TYR A 42 -4.00 2.57 4.68
CA TYR A 42 -4.75 2.72 5.90
C TYR A 42 -4.62 4.13 6.41
N ASP A 43 -5.72 4.68 6.86
CA ASP A 43 -5.74 5.99 7.46
C ASP A 43 -5.44 5.88 8.93
N LYS A 44 -4.87 6.93 9.49
CA LYS A 44 -4.65 6.98 10.91
C LYS A 44 -6.00 7.02 11.62
N ASP A 45 -6.14 6.17 12.64
CA ASP A 45 -7.38 6.09 13.37
C ASP A 45 -7.40 7.21 14.41
N GLU A 46 -8.35 8.09 14.28
CA GLU A 46 -8.40 9.23 15.18
C GLU A 46 -8.80 8.86 16.58
N THR A 47 -9.48 7.76 16.73
CA THR A 47 -9.86 7.33 18.07
C THR A 47 -8.76 6.57 18.76
N GLU A 48 -7.71 6.28 18.03
CA GLU A 48 -6.64 5.57 18.61
C GLU A 48 -5.80 6.46 19.41
N ASN A 49 -5.30 6.22 20.30
CA ASN A 49 -4.51 7.06 20.94
C ASN A 49 -3.92 6.64 21.92
#